data_3f65d1603ca6f3cb4fe8e288c8cb646d
#
_entry.id   3f65d1603ca6f3cb4fe8e288c8cb646d
#
_cell.length_a   1.000
_cell.length_b   1.000
_cell.length_c   1.000
_cell.angle_alpha   90.00
_cell.angle_beta   90.00
_cell.angle_gamma   90.00
#
_symmetry.space_group_name_H-M   'P 1'
#
loop_
_entity.id
_entity.type
_entity.pdbx_description
1 polymer ?
#
loop_
_entity_poly.entity_id
_entity_poly.type
_entity_poly.pdbx_seq_one_letter_code
_entity_poly.pdbx_strand_id
1 'polypeptide(L)'
;MTRKIFITICLVTLFSVIASAGDNNSNTPLRFSKEGKFKIVQFTDVHWIAGNPASDIAGERMNEVLDAENPDLVIYTGDLVFGAPAKEGYMKALEPVLKRKLPFAVTFGNHDDESGMSREELLALLKSLPGNLSTSTAGLSGVPHYALTIA
;
A
#
# COMPACT_ATOMS: atom_id res chain seq x y z
N MET A 1 -74.01 -6.24 11.36
CA MET A 1 -72.84 -5.34 11.22
C MET A 1 -71.61 -6.19 11.45
N THR A 2 -70.98 -6.66 10.35
CA THR A 2 -69.82 -7.58 10.39
C THR A 2 -68.57 -6.74 10.14
N ARG A 3 -67.74 -6.59 11.18
CA ARG A 3 -66.44 -5.89 11.07
C ARG A 3 -65.40 -6.82 10.42
N LYS A 4 -64.93 -6.44 9.25
CA LYS A 4 -63.77 -7.11 8.58
C LYS A 4 -62.49 -6.54 9.20
N ILE A 5 -61.67 -7.43 9.83
CA ILE A 5 -60.37 -7.12 10.34
C ILE A 5 -59.39 -7.37 9.19
N PHE A 6 -58.72 -6.30 8.72
CA PHE A 6 -57.57 -6.44 7.77
C PHE A 6 -56.31 -6.60 8.60
N ILE A 7 -55.68 -7.78 8.48
CA ILE A 7 -54.35 -8.04 9.02
C ILE A 7 -53.34 -7.69 7.91
N THR A 8 -52.62 -6.59 8.10
CA THR A 8 -51.50 -6.22 7.23
C THR A 8 -50.27 -6.96 7.72
N ILE A 9 -49.86 -7.97 6.97
CA ILE A 9 -48.58 -8.68 7.22
C ILE A 9 -47.47 -7.81 6.64
N CYS A 10 -46.70 -7.20 7.53
CA CYS A 10 -45.47 -6.49 7.13
C CYS A 10 -44.34 -7.51 6.96
N LEU A 11 -44.00 -7.81 5.71
CA LEU A 11 -42.91 -8.71 5.39
C LEU A 11 -41.58 -7.93 5.53
N VAL A 12 -40.89 -8.07 6.66
CA VAL A 12 -39.58 -7.52 6.88
C VAL A 12 -38.58 -8.44 6.17
N THR A 13 -38.12 -8.06 4.99
CA THR A 13 -37.00 -8.73 4.31
C THR A 13 -35.68 -8.31 4.99
N LEU A 14 -35.13 -9.22 5.77
CA LEU A 14 -33.80 -9.08 6.35
C LEU A 14 -32.75 -9.22 5.24
N PHE A 15 -32.25 -8.09 4.75
CA PHE A 15 -31.09 -8.10 3.85
C PHE A 15 -29.84 -8.39 4.68
N SER A 16 -29.39 -9.64 4.67
CA SER A 16 -28.08 -10.01 5.19
C SER A 16 -27.00 -9.43 4.26
N VAL A 17 -26.42 -8.31 4.65
CA VAL A 17 -25.18 -7.83 4.02
C VAL A 17 -24.07 -8.80 4.43
N ILE A 18 -23.73 -9.72 3.55
CA ILE A 18 -22.50 -10.50 3.69
C ILE A 18 -21.36 -9.52 3.42
N ALA A 19 -20.76 -8.99 4.50
CA ALA A 19 -19.48 -8.33 4.41
C ALA A 19 -18.46 -9.41 3.99
N SER A 20 -18.16 -9.48 2.71
CA SER A 20 -17.01 -10.21 2.21
C SER A 20 -15.78 -9.53 2.82
N ALA A 21 -15.16 -10.16 3.80
CA ALA A 21 -13.80 -9.82 4.20
C ALA A 21 -12.93 -10.10 2.97
N GLY A 22 -12.68 -9.05 2.18
CA GLY A 22 -11.77 -9.16 1.05
C GLY A 22 -10.40 -9.55 1.57
N ASP A 23 -9.88 -10.66 1.08
CA ASP A 23 -8.46 -10.98 1.20
C ASP A 23 -7.68 -9.76 0.69
N ASN A 24 -7.03 -9.04 1.61
CA ASN A 24 -6.21 -7.87 1.30
C ASN A 24 -4.88 -8.24 0.60
N ASN A 25 -4.79 -9.45 0.08
CA ASN A 25 -3.69 -9.89 -0.74
C ASN A 25 -4.01 -9.47 -2.18
N SER A 26 -3.71 -8.21 -2.52
CA SER A 26 -3.86 -7.71 -3.89
C SER A 26 -2.83 -8.40 -4.79
N ASN A 27 -3.14 -9.62 -5.16
CA ASN A 27 -2.40 -10.39 -6.16
C ASN A 27 -2.76 -9.85 -7.56
N THR A 28 -2.66 -8.51 -7.73
CA THR A 28 -2.84 -7.90 -9.03
C THR A 28 -1.64 -8.28 -9.88
N PRO A 29 -1.78 -9.14 -10.88
CA PRO A 29 -0.65 -9.54 -11.70
C PRO A 29 -0.14 -8.31 -12.45
N LEU A 30 1.17 -8.04 -12.35
CA LEU A 30 1.82 -7.02 -13.16
C LEU A 30 1.78 -7.46 -14.62
N ARG A 31 1.27 -6.61 -15.50
CA ARG A 31 1.11 -6.93 -16.93
C ARG A 31 1.52 -5.78 -17.81
N PHE A 32 2.15 -6.10 -18.93
CA PHE A 32 2.33 -5.12 -19.99
C PHE A 32 0.99 -4.63 -20.51
N SER A 33 0.93 -3.37 -20.92
CA SER A 33 -0.20 -2.82 -21.64
C SER A 33 -0.37 -3.53 -23.01
N LYS A 34 -1.48 -3.29 -23.70
CA LYS A 34 -1.70 -3.82 -25.04
C LYS A 34 -0.64 -3.35 -26.06
N GLU A 35 0.00 -2.22 -25.78
CA GLU A 35 1.09 -1.65 -26.57
C GLU A 35 2.47 -2.19 -26.17
N GLY A 36 2.54 -3.18 -25.27
CA GLY A 36 3.78 -3.76 -24.79
C GLY A 36 4.58 -2.84 -23.86
N LYS A 37 3.92 -1.90 -23.19
CA LYS A 37 4.57 -0.94 -22.28
C LYS A 37 4.21 -1.27 -20.83
N PHE A 38 5.17 -1.00 -19.94
CA PHE A 38 5.00 -1.05 -18.49
C PHE A 38 5.85 0.06 -17.88
N LYS A 39 5.22 0.97 -17.13
CA LYS A 39 5.89 2.14 -16.58
C LYS A 39 6.17 1.94 -15.09
N ILE A 40 7.41 2.12 -14.71
CA ILE A 40 7.86 2.08 -13.31
C ILE A 40 8.32 3.47 -12.92
N VAL A 41 7.85 3.95 -11.77
CA VAL A 41 8.43 5.11 -11.08
C VAL A 41 9.24 4.59 -9.90
N GLN A 42 10.46 5.09 -9.76
CA GLN A 42 11.33 4.78 -8.64
C GLN A 42 11.53 6.01 -7.77
N PHE A 43 11.36 5.83 -6.46
CA PHE A 43 11.79 6.78 -5.44
C PHE A 43 12.87 6.15 -4.58
N THR A 44 13.84 6.94 -4.15
CA THR A 44 14.93 6.53 -3.28
C THR A 44 15.29 7.66 -2.33
N ASP A 45 15.84 7.35 -1.18
CA ASP A 45 16.39 8.33 -0.25
C ASP A 45 15.41 9.46 0.12
N VAL A 46 14.15 9.10 0.35
CA VAL A 46 13.08 10.06 0.72
C VAL A 46 13.37 10.66 2.10
N HIS A 47 13.97 9.86 3.01
CA HIS A 47 14.37 10.26 4.35
C HIS A 47 13.24 10.97 5.11
N TRP A 48 12.05 10.38 5.08
CA TRP A 48 10.87 10.97 5.74
C TRP A 48 11.09 11.09 7.25
N ILE A 49 10.88 12.28 7.77
CA ILE A 49 10.89 12.56 9.22
C ILE A 49 9.50 13.08 9.59
N ALA A 50 8.83 12.40 10.52
CA ALA A 50 7.50 12.78 10.98
C ALA A 50 7.53 14.20 11.59
N GLY A 51 6.60 15.06 11.17
CA GLY A 51 6.51 16.45 11.63
C GLY A 51 7.57 17.41 11.04
N ASN A 52 8.40 16.96 10.11
CA ASN A 52 9.34 17.85 9.42
C ASN A 52 8.70 18.42 8.15
N PRO A 53 8.60 19.75 7.99
CA PRO A 53 8.01 20.36 6.79
C PRO A 53 8.70 19.97 5.47
N ALA A 54 10.00 19.66 5.51
CA ALA A 54 10.70 19.19 4.31
C ALA A 54 10.18 17.84 3.82
N SER A 55 9.72 16.97 4.74
CA SER A 55 9.08 15.70 4.39
C SER A 55 7.72 15.90 3.72
N ASP A 56 6.95 16.90 4.15
CA ASP A 56 5.68 17.25 3.50
C ASP A 56 5.93 17.71 2.05
N ILE A 57 6.97 18.52 1.82
CA ILE A 57 7.38 18.92 0.46
C ILE A 57 7.79 17.71 -0.37
N ALA A 58 8.55 16.75 0.19
CA ALA A 58 8.88 15.51 -0.51
C ALA A 58 7.62 14.74 -0.92
N GLY A 59 6.62 14.67 -0.02
CA GLY A 59 5.32 14.07 -0.31
C GLY A 59 4.58 14.77 -1.45
N GLU A 60 4.59 16.10 -1.49
CA GLU A 60 4.02 16.87 -2.60
C GLU A 60 4.71 16.55 -3.93
N ARG A 61 6.05 16.50 -3.94
CA ARG A 61 6.82 16.15 -5.15
C ARG A 61 6.54 14.74 -5.62
N MET A 62 6.44 13.77 -4.71
CA MET A 62 6.03 12.41 -5.08
C MET A 62 4.63 12.40 -5.70
N ASN A 63 3.69 13.16 -5.18
CA ASN A 63 2.35 13.28 -5.76
C ASN A 63 2.40 13.86 -7.18
N GLU A 64 3.14 14.95 -7.40
CA GLU A 64 3.30 15.57 -8.73
C GLU A 64 3.87 14.58 -9.75
N VAL A 65 4.92 13.82 -9.36
CA VAL A 65 5.52 12.79 -10.22
C VAL A 65 4.51 11.69 -10.55
N LEU A 66 3.78 11.18 -9.55
CA LEU A 66 2.81 10.10 -9.78
C LEU A 66 1.64 10.56 -10.65
N ASP A 67 1.19 11.82 -10.53
CA ASP A 67 0.14 12.37 -11.37
C ASP A 67 0.61 12.59 -12.82
N ALA A 68 1.86 13.04 -13.00
CA ALA A 68 2.42 13.26 -14.33
C ALA A 68 2.73 11.94 -15.05
N GLU A 69 3.28 10.96 -14.33
CA GLU A 69 3.76 9.71 -14.93
C GLU A 69 2.68 8.63 -15.02
N ASN A 70 1.69 8.61 -14.12
CA ASN A 70 0.67 7.57 -14.03
C ASN A 70 1.26 6.14 -14.19
N PRO A 71 2.13 5.70 -13.26
CA PRO A 71 2.88 4.45 -13.40
C PRO A 71 2.02 3.21 -13.17
N ASP A 72 2.48 2.08 -13.69
CA ASP A 72 1.93 0.74 -13.43
C ASP A 72 2.47 0.16 -12.12
N LEU A 73 3.66 0.60 -11.67
CA LEU A 73 4.33 0.16 -10.45
C LEU A 73 5.18 1.28 -9.88
N VAL A 74 5.20 1.39 -8.56
CA VAL A 74 6.13 2.27 -7.84
C VAL A 74 7.12 1.42 -7.04
N ILE A 75 8.42 1.73 -7.14
CA ILE A 75 9.48 1.05 -6.38
C ILE A 75 10.16 2.08 -5.47
N TYR A 76 10.29 1.73 -4.19
CA TYR A 76 11.12 2.45 -3.23
C TYR A 76 12.39 1.66 -2.97
N THR A 77 13.56 2.27 -3.21
CA THR A 77 14.84 1.56 -3.19
C THR A 77 15.72 1.93 -2.00
N GLY A 78 15.09 2.09 -0.85
CA GLY A 78 15.76 2.28 0.43
C GLY A 78 15.72 3.70 0.96
N ASP A 79 16.05 3.79 2.24
CA ASP A 79 16.10 5.02 3.02
C ASP A 79 14.81 5.85 2.91
N LEU A 80 13.68 5.14 3.04
CA LEU A 80 12.36 5.75 2.93
C LEU A 80 12.07 6.63 4.14
N VAL A 81 12.51 6.22 5.33
CA VAL A 81 12.29 6.92 6.59
C VAL A 81 13.60 7.15 7.33
N PHE A 82 13.79 8.35 7.87
CA PHE A 82 14.93 8.76 8.68
C PHE A 82 14.46 9.50 9.92
N GLY A 83 13.79 8.82 10.84
CA GLY A 83 13.33 9.40 12.09
C GLY A 83 12.17 8.63 12.73
N ALA A 84 12.18 8.59 14.06
CA ALA A 84 11.10 8.00 14.85
C ALA A 84 9.86 8.92 14.88
N PRO A 85 8.65 8.36 14.96
CA PRO A 85 8.36 6.93 14.93
C PRO A 85 8.30 6.36 13.50
N ALA A 86 9.04 5.28 13.25
CA ALA A 86 9.15 4.67 11.90
C ALA A 86 7.81 4.38 11.25
N LYS A 87 6.88 3.77 12.00
CA LYS A 87 5.54 3.43 11.48
C LYS A 87 4.81 4.63 10.91
N GLU A 88 4.82 5.77 11.60
CA GLU A 88 4.18 7.00 11.13
C GLU A 88 4.86 7.53 9.87
N GLY A 89 6.20 7.56 9.87
CA GLY A 89 6.99 7.95 8.71
C GLY A 89 6.67 7.11 7.49
N TYR A 90 6.65 5.77 7.63
CA TYR A 90 6.28 4.85 6.54
C TYR A 90 4.87 5.10 6.02
N MET A 91 3.89 5.25 6.91
CA MET A 91 2.50 5.51 6.50
C MET A 91 2.36 6.80 5.73
N LYS A 92 3.13 7.83 6.11
CA LYS A 92 3.13 9.13 5.43
C LYS A 92 3.88 9.09 4.10
N ALA A 93 5.07 8.50 4.06
CA ALA A 93 5.85 8.38 2.83
C ALA A 93 5.16 7.52 1.77
N LEU A 94 4.38 6.51 2.19
CA LEU A 94 3.62 5.64 1.27
C LEU A 94 2.21 6.19 0.97
N GLU A 95 1.75 7.22 1.65
CA GLU A 95 0.41 7.80 1.43
C GLU A 95 0.11 8.10 -0.05
N PRO A 96 1.04 8.65 -0.87
CA PRO A 96 0.82 8.92 -2.28
C PRO A 96 0.41 7.69 -3.11
N VAL A 97 1.06 6.55 -2.89
CA VAL A 97 0.74 5.29 -3.60
C VAL A 97 -0.52 4.63 -3.06
N LEU A 98 -0.72 4.66 -1.74
CA LEU A 98 -1.90 4.09 -1.09
C LEU A 98 -3.20 4.79 -1.51
N LYS A 99 -3.20 6.12 -1.57
CA LYS A 99 -4.35 6.92 -2.04
C LYS A 99 -4.74 6.59 -3.48
N ARG A 100 -3.76 6.31 -4.34
CA ARG A 100 -3.98 5.96 -5.76
C ARG A 100 -4.23 4.48 -5.98
N LYS A 101 -4.10 3.66 -4.92
CA LYS A 101 -4.19 2.20 -5.00
C LYS A 101 -3.20 1.60 -6.01
N LEU A 102 -2.04 2.23 -6.15
CA LEU A 102 -0.99 1.75 -7.05
C LEU A 102 -0.27 0.54 -6.44
N PRO A 103 0.10 -0.45 -7.26
CA PRO A 103 1.04 -1.48 -6.82
C PRO A 103 2.37 -0.83 -6.44
N PHE A 104 2.97 -1.27 -5.35
CA PHE A 104 4.28 -0.78 -4.95
C PHE A 104 5.14 -1.86 -4.31
N ALA A 105 6.45 -1.66 -4.35
CA ALA A 105 7.45 -2.53 -3.76
C ALA A 105 8.52 -1.70 -3.04
N VAL A 106 9.05 -2.23 -1.94
CA VAL A 106 10.05 -1.55 -1.11
C VAL A 106 11.22 -2.49 -0.89
N THR A 107 12.44 -1.98 -1.04
CA THR A 107 13.65 -2.54 -0.45
C THR A 107 14.15 -1.59 0.64
N PHE A 108 14.85 -2.09 1.65
CA PHE A 108 15.35 -1.25 2.73
C PHE A 108 16.78 -0.79 2.46
N GLY A 109 17.05 0.47 2.75
CA GLY A 109 18.38 1.06 2.80
C GLY A 109 19.03 0.86 4.19
N ASN A 110 20.08 1.61 4.47
CA ASN A 110 20.78 1.48 5.74
C ASN A 110 20.11 2.22 6.91
N HIS A 111 19.26 3.22 6.64
CA HIS A 111 18.59 4.01 7.68
C HIS A 111 17.21 3.51 8.10
N ASP A 112 16.59 2.64 7.31
CA ASP A 112 15.18 2.26 7.53
C ASP A 112 14.92 1.60 8.89
N ASP A 113 15.88 0.84 9.44
CA ASP A 113 15.77 0.17 10.74
C ASP A 113 16.32 0.99 11.93
N GLU A 114 16.78 2.22 11.71
CA GLU A 114 17.28 3.09 12.76
C GLU A 114 16.17 3.86 13.51
N SER A 115 14.93 3.81 13.02
CA SER A 115 13.82 4.64 13.50
C SER A 115 12.85 3.90 14.42
N GLY A 116 13.31 2.83 15.10
CA GLY A 116 12.59 2.14 16.17
C GLY A 116 11.74 0.94 15.71
N MET A 117 11.94 0.44 14.50
CA MET A 117 11.38 -0.82 13.99
C MET A 117 12.47 -1.63 13.30
N SER A 118 12.53 -2.92 13.55
CA SER A 118 13.41 -3.83 12.80
C SER A 118 12.94 -3.99 11.35
N ARG A 119 13.81 -4.50 10.47
CA ARG A 119 13.47 -4.78 9.07
C ARG A 119 12.35 -5.79 8.93
N GLU A 120 12.29 -6.77 9.83
CA GLU A 120 11.22 -7.77 9.90
C GLU A 120 9.87 -7.13 10.26
N GLU A 121 9.85 -6.22 11.25
CA GLU A 121 8.65 -5.48 11.64
C GLU A 121 8.20 -4.53 10.53
N LEU A 122 9.12 -3.86 9.85
CA LEU A 122 8.82 -3.02 8.69
C LEU A 122 8.23 -3.85 7.55
N LEU A 123 8.81 -5.02 7.25
CA LEU A 123 8.24 -5.91 6.25
C LEU A 123 6.85 -6.41 6.63
N ALA A 124 6.62 -6.73 7.92
CA ALA A 124 5.29 -7.09 8.41
C ALA A 124 4.28 -5.95 8.24
N LEU A 125 4.69 -4.70 8.54
CA LEU A 125 3.89 -3.50 8.26
C LEU A 125 3.56 -3.41 6.77
N LEU A 126 4.55 -3.49 5.89
CA LEU A 126 4.35 -3.41 4.44
C LEU A 126 3.37 -4.47 3.94
N LYS A 127 3.50 -5.72 4.42
CA LYS A 127 2.58 -6.83 4.06
C LYS A 127 1.13 -6.60 4.48
N SER A 128 0.89 -5.73 5.46
CA SER A 128 -0.47 -5.36 5.86
C SER A 128 -1.10 -4.29 4.98
N LEU A 129 -0.33 -3.66 4.10
CA LEU A 129 -0.80 -2.55 3.27
C LEU A 129 -1.32 -3.04 1.91
N PRO A 130 -2.44 -2.48 1.43
CA PRO A 130 -2.98 -2.83 0.12
C PRO A 130 -2.01 -2.38 -1.00
N GLY A 131 -1.82 -3.21 -2.01
CA GLY A 131 -0.95 -2.91 -3.15
C GLY A 131 0.53 -3.21 -2.92
N ASN A 132 0.94 -3.57 -1.70
CA ASN A 132 2.32 -3.96 -1.44
C ASN A 132 2.68 -5.30 -2.09
N LEU A 133 3.82 -5.32 -2.78
CA LEU A 133 4.39 -6.50 -3.43
C LEU A 133 5.70 -6.97 -2.78
N SER A 134 6.17 -6.25 -1.74
CA SER A 134 7.39 -6.61 -1.02
C SER A 134 7.20 -7.91 -0.23
N THR A 135 8.15 -8.81 -0.32
CA THR A 135 8.15 -10.08 0.39
C THR A 135 9.58 -10.52 0.71
N SER A 136 9.75 -11.69 1.27
CA SER A 136 11.06 -12.32 1.49
C SER A 136 11.00 -13.79 1.16
N THR A 137 12.05 -14.27 0.51
CA THR A 137 12.24 -15.68 0.21
C THR A 137 12.82 -16.39 1.42
N ALA A 138 12.20 -17.49 1.83
CA ALA A 138 12.68 -18.28 2.95
C ALA A 138 14.09 -18.86 2.68
N GLY A 139 14.92 -18.92 3.72
CA GLY A 139 16.26 -19.48 3.65
C GLY A 139 17.35 -18.54 3.14
N LEU A 140 17.02 -17.31 2.77
CA LEU A 140 17.99 -16.26 2.49
C LEU A 140 18.14 -15.33 3.69
N SER A 141 19.34 -14.81 3.92
CA SER A 141 19.61 -13.84 4.98
C SER A 141 19.20 -12.43 4.57
N GLY A 142 18.72 -11.64 5.53
CA GLY A 142 18.24 -10.28 5.31
C GLY A 142 16.77 -10.21 4.87
N VAL A 143 16.20 -9.02 4.88
CA VAL A 143 14.84 -8.70 4.42
C VAL A 143 14.81 -7.26 3.90
N PRO A 144 13.97 -6.96 2.88
CA PRO A 144 13.26 -7.89 2.01
C PRO A 144 14.15 -8.35 0.84
N HIS A 145 13.86 -9.50 0.27
CA HIS A 145 14.46 -9.93 -1.00
C HIS A 145 13.47 -10.78 -1.80
N TYR A 146 13.22 -10.35 -3.01
CA TYR A 146 12.19 -10.93 -3.88
C TYR A 146 12.44 -10.57 -5.34
N ALA A 147 11.76 -11.27 -6.24
CA ALA A 147 11.66 -10.92 -7.64
C ALA A 147 10.19 -10.67 -8.00
N LEU A 148 9.95 -9.69 -8.87
CA LEU A 148 8.64 -9.41 -9.43
C LEU A 148 8.67 -9.75 -10.92
N THR A 149 7.60 -10.40 -11.40
CA THR A 149 7.47 -10.76 -12.82
C THR A 149 6.37 -9.92 -13.44
N ILE A 150 6.63 -9.37 -14.61
CA ILE A 150 5.67 -8.67 -15.45
C ILE A 150 5.30 -9.60 -16.60
N ALA A 151 4.03 -9.95 -16.75
CA ALA A 151 3.52 -10.89 -17.76
C ALA A 151 2.96 -10.17 -19.00
#